data_d723ee0311b2bde805d929db27ff4547
#
_entry.id   d723ee0311b2bde805d929db27ff4547
#
_cell.length_a   1.000
_cell.length_b   1.000
_cell.length_c   1.000
_cell.angle_alpha   90.00
_cell.angle_beta   90.00
_cell.angle_gamma   90.00
#
_symmetry.space_group_name_H-M   'P 1'
#
loop_
_entity.id
_entity.type
_entity.pdbx_description
1 polymer ?
#
loop_
_entity_poly.entity_id
_entity_poly.type
_entity_poly.pdbx_seq_one_letter_code
_entity_poly.pdbx_strand_id
1 'polypeptide(L)'
;HEHGDATTADVPIFDYTCGLDDPLPPLRVGIPRNFFFDDLHPEIAAAVEKAIQVIRKLGAEIRDEVRLDVSTDRTLASAESWAYHKDFIARSPELYQPATLARIKSGENIPPADIERARQELAAARENILKVFEEVDILLTPTVPIPPPSIANLKQNPENLRPAELMMLRNTRPFNVWGIPAISLPCGFTQGGLPIGLQLAGPPWLPDKGLHLAYKYEQASEWHKKIAAVLG
;
A
#
# COMPACT_ATOMS: atom_id res chain seq x y z
N HIS A 1 -4.39 -7.95 -22.68
CA HIS A 1 -3.66 -9.22 -22.49
C HIS A 1 -2.47 -9.28 -23.47
N GLU A 2 -1.27 -9.55 -22.94
CA GLU A 2 -0.05 -9.72 -23.73
C GLU A 2 0.31 -11.21 -23.77
N HIS A 3 0.31 -11.80 -24.97
CA HIS A 3 0.55 -13.25 -25.13
C HIS A 3 1.96 -13.71 -24.70
N GLY A 4 2.93 -12.80 -24.68
CA GLY A 4 4.30 -13.08 -24.23
C GLY A 4 4.48 -13.01 -22.70
N ASP A 5 3.49 -12.54 -21.96
CA ASP A 5 3.54 -12.40 -20.50
C ASP A 5 2.35 -13.13 -19.85
N ALA A 6 2.63 -14.27 -19.26
CA ALA A 6 1.63 -15.11 -18.59
C ALA A 6 1.04 -14.45 -17.31
N THR A 7 1.59 -13.33 -16.86
CA THR A 7 1.08 -12.60 -15.68
C THR A 7 0.00 -11.59 -16.03
N THR A 8 -0.22 -11.29 -17.32
CA THR A 8 -1.28 -10.38 -17.76
C THR A 8 -2.63 -11.09 -17.81
N ALA A 9 -3.69 -10.39 -17.35
CA ALA A 9 -5.04 -10.92 -17.37
C ALA A 9 -5.78 -10.53 -18.65
N ASP A 10 -6.61 -11.44 -19.15
CA ASP A 10 -7.54 -11.19 -20.25
C ASP A 10 -8.86 -10.65 -19.69
N VAL A 11 -8.87 -9.34 -19.43
CA VAL A 11 -10.04 -8.63 -18.87
C VAL A 11 -10.42 -7.46 -19.79
N PRO A 12 -11.70 -7.05 -19.82
CA PRO A 12 -12.12 -5.87 -20.57
C PRO A 12 -11.35 -4.62 -20.13
N ILE A 13 -10.96 -3.81 -21.12
CA ILE A 13 -10.37 -2.49 -20.85
C ILE A 13 -11.53 -1.51 -20.71
N PHE A 14 -11.61 -0.85 -19.56
CA PHE A 14 -12.60 0.18 -19.29
C PHE A 14 -12.05 1.57 -19.56
N ASP A 15 -12.93 2.52 -19.89
CA ASP A 15 -12.60 3.94 -19.81
C ASP A 15 -12.66 4.37 -18.35
N TYR A 16 -11.51 4.47 -17.71
CA TYR A 16 -11.36 4.86 -16.31
C TYR A 16 -11.72 6.33 -16.04
N THR A 17 -11.96 7.12 -17.07
CA THR A 17 -12.40 8.52 -16.94
C THR A 17 -13.91 8.68 -17.05
N CYS A 18 -14.60 7.65 -17.53
CA CYS A 18 -16.06 7.67 -17.69
C CYS A 18 -16.75 7.83 -16.33
N GLY A 19 -17.68 8.79 -16.25
CA GLY A 19 -18.50 9.01 -15.05
C GLY A 19 -17.81 9.69 -13.87
N LEU A 20 -16.55 10.14 -13.98
CA LEU A 20 -15.87 10.83 -12.88
C LEU A 20 -16.57 12.14 -12.45
N ASP A 21 -17.24 12.82 -13.40
CA ASP A 21 -17.97 14.05 -13.11
C ASP A 21 -19.39 13.78 -12.55
N ASP A 22 -19.90 12.58 -12.69
CA ASP A 22 -21.22 12.19 -12.17
C ASP A 22 -21.29 12.31 -10.63
N PRO A 23 -22.48 12.41 -10.04
CA PRO A 23 -22.64 12.34 -8.59
C PRO A 23 -22.04 11.04 -8.02
N LEU A 24 -21.38 11.14 -6.87
CA LEU A 24 -20.84 9.95 -6.20
C LEU A 24 -21.98 9.00 -5.82
N PRO A 25 -21.94 7.73 -6.26
CA PRO A 25 -22.94 6.76 -5.85
C PRO A 25 -22.84 6.48 -4.34
N PRO A 26 -23.85 5.90 -3.70
CA PRO A 26 -23.74 5.43 -2.34
C PRO A 26 -22.53 4.49 -2.19
N LEU A 27 -21.60 4.83 -1.30
CA LEU A 27 -20.38 4.06 -1.06
C LEU A 27 -20.22 3.77 0.43
N ARG A 28 -19.83 2.55 0.74
CA ARG A 28 -19.44 2.10 2.07
C ARG A 28 -17.90 2.11 2.14
N VAL A 29 -17.34 3.00 2.95
CA VAL A 29 -15.88 3.14 3.12
C VAL A 29 -15.49 2.54 4.46
N GLY A 30 -14.77 1.43 4.42
CA GLY A 30 -14.26 0.73 5.58
C GLY A 30 -12.92 1.30 6.06
N ILE A 31 -12.79 1.53 7.36
CA ILE A 31 -11.57 2.03 7.98
C ILE A 31 -11.02 0.96 8.91
N PRO A 32 -10.04 0.14 8.46
CA PRO A 32 -9.41 -0.84 9.32
C PRO A 32 -8.45 -0.15 10.30
N ARG A 33 -8.94 0.15 11.50
CA ARG A 33 -8.14 0.84 12.52
C ARG A 33 -6.99 -0.01 13.03
N ASN A 34 -7.19 -1.33 13.14
CA ASN A 34 -6.14 -2.25 13.57
C ASN A 34 -4.98 -2.26 12.58
N PHE A 35 -3.76 -2.33 13.05
CA PHE A 35 -2.52 -2.35 12.28
C PHE A 35 -2.22 -1.04 11.54
N PHE A 36 -3.14 -0.55 10.70
CA PHE A 36 -2.88 0.60 9.81
C PHE A 36 -2.79 1.94 10.54
N PHE A 37 -3.46 2.05 11.69
CA PHE A 37 -3.47 3.26 12.51
C PHE A 37 -2.61 3.13 13.78
N ASP A 38 -1.97 1.97 13.97
CA ASP A 38 -1.05 1.79 15.09
C ASP A 38 0.21 2.65 14.87
N ASP A 39 0.73 3.26 15.93
CA ASP A 39 1.95 4.06 15.92
C ASP A 39 2.03 5.14 14.82
N LEU A 40 0.89 5.73 14.44
CA LEU A 40 0.88 6.83 13.47
C LEU A 40 1.56 8.07 14.03
N HIS A 41 2.36 8.72 13.21
CA HIS A 41 2.82 10.07 13.51
C HIS A 41 1.62 11.02 13.69
N PRO A 42 1.58 11.88 14.74
CA PRO A 42 0.41 12.69 15.06
C PRO A 42 -0.11 13.57 13.92
N GLU A 43 0.79 14.13 13.10
CA GLU A 43 0.40 14.94 11.94
C GLU A 43 -0.28 14.11 10.84
N ILE A 44 0.18 12.86 10.65
CA ILE A 44 -0.44 11.94 9.69
C ILE A 44 -1.82 11.53 10.20
N ALA A 45 -1.93 11.15 11.47
CA ALA A 45 -3.22 10.83 12.08
C ALA A 45 -4.23 11.97 11.91
N ALA A 46 -3.82 13.20 12.25
CA ALA A 46 -4.69 14.37 12.14
C ALA A 46 -5.11 14.67 10.69
N ALA A 47 -4.20 14.52 9.71
CA ALA A 47 -4.51 14.75 8.31
C ALA A 47 -5.48 13.70 7.76
N VAL A 48 -5.27 12.42 8.08
CA VAL A 48 -6.14 11.31 7.64
C VAL A 48 -7.53 11.43 8.26
N GLU A 49 -7.63 11.78 9.55
CA GLU A 49 -8.95 12.01 10.18
C GLU A 49 -9.72 13.18 9.51
N LYS A 50 -9.04 14.25 9.14
CA LYS A 50 -9.65 15.33 8.34
C LYS A 50 -10.12 14.85 6.98
N ALA A 51 -9.33 14.01 6.30
CA ALA A 51 -9.70 13.44 5.01
C ALA A 51 -10.95 12.54 5.14
N ILE A 52 -11.05 11.72 6.18
CA ILE A 52 -12.23 10.91 6.48
C ILE A 52 -13.48 11.81 6.63
N GLN A 53 -13.36 12.97 7.30
CA GLN A 53 -14.49 13.89 7.43
C GLN A 53 -14.90 14.50 6.08
N VAL A 54 -13.95 14.78 5.18
CA VAL A 54 -14.27 15.24 3.81
C VAL A 54 -15.04 14.15 3.06
N ILE A 55 -14.55 12.91 3.09
CA ILE A 55 -15.19 11.76 2.43
C ILE A 55 -16.61 11.52 2.97
N ARG A 56 -16.82 11.64 4.28
CA ARG A 56 -18.16 11.58 4.89
C ARG A 56 -19.09 12.68 4.37
N LYS A 57 -18.59 13.91 4.21
CA LYS A 57 -19.36 15.04 3.65
C LYS A 57 -19.69 14.86 2.16
N LEU A 58 -18.90 14.09 1.43
CA LEU A 58 -19.20 13.70 0.04
C LEU A 58 -20.32 12.64 -0.05
N GLY A 59 -20.85 12.16 1.07
CA GLY A 59 -21.98 11.22 1.12
C GLY A 59 -21.58 9.75 1.32
N ALA A 60 -20.31 9.45 1.54
CA ALA A 60 -19.89 8.08 1.83
C ALA A 60 -20.28 7.65 3.26
N GLU A 61 -20.78 6.42 3.39
CA GLU A 61 -21.00 5.76 4.68
C GLU A 61 -19.67 5.27 5.23
N ILE A 62 -19.27 5.78 6.39
CA ILE A 62 -18.02 5.37 7.04
C ILE A 62 -18.28 4.21 8.00
N ARG A 63 -17.50 3.13 7.84
CA ARG A 63 -17.52 1.92 8.68
C ARG A 63 -16.18 1.75 9.39
N ASP A 64 -16.14 2.16 10.66
CA ASP A 64 -14.92 2.13 11.49
C ASP A 64 -14.64 0.75 12.13
N GLU A 65 -15.56 -0.22 12.02
CA GLU A 65 -15.47 -1.52 12.69
C GLU A 65 -14.79 -2.62 11.83
N VAL A 66 -14.29 -2.26 10.65
CA VAL A 66 -13.61 -3.21 9.76
C VAL A 66 -12.31 -3.68 10.40
N ARG A 67 -12.14 -5.00 10.50
CA ARG A 67 -10.91 -5.61 10.97
C ARG A 67 -10.28 -6.45 9.87
N LEU A 68 -8.98 -6.27 9.66
CA LEU A 68 -8.21 -7.02 8.68
C LEU A 68 -7.16 -7.88 9.38
N ASP A 69 -7.00 -9.11 8.90
CA ASP A 69 -5.87 -9.95 9.29
C ASP A 69 -4.68 -9.62 8.40
N VAL A 70 -3.65 -9.05 8.99
CA VAL A 70 -2.47 -8.54 8.27
C VAL A 70 -1.25 -9.37 8.61
N SER A 71 -0.81 -10.19 7.67
CA SER A 71 0.45 -10.91 7.79
C SER A 71 1.65 -10.01 7.52
N THR A 72 2.65 -10.08 8.40
CA THR A 72 3.97 -9.47 8.21
C THR A 72 5.01 -10.48 7.73
N ASP A 73 4.64 -11.73 7.52
CA ASP A 73 5.53 -12.79 7.05
C ASP A 73 6.15 -12.46 5.68
N ARG A 74 7.42 -12.77 5.53
CA ARG A 74 8.22 -12.53 4.31
C ARG A 74 8.85 -13.79 3.76
N THR A 75 8.54 -14.94 4.32
CA THR A 75 9.13 -16.23 3.97
C THR A 75 9.06 -16.51 2.48
N LEU A 76 7.88 -16.42 1.89
CA LEU A 76 7.70 -16.67 0.45
C LEU A 76 8.48 -15.65 -0.40
N ALA A 77 8.35 -14.36 -0.09
CA ALA A 77 9.04 -13.30 -0.84
C ALA A 77 10.57 -13.42 -0.75
N SER A 78 11.11 -13.84 0.40
CA SER A 78 12.54 -14.08 0.57
C SER A 78 13.00 -15.31 -0.23
N ALA A 79 12.24 -16.41 -0.19
CA ALA A 79 12.55 -17.63 -0.94
C ALA A 79 12.52 -17.39 -2.46
N GLU A 80 11.50 -16.70 -2.95
CA GLU A 80 11.38 -16.37 -4.38
C GLU A 80 12.49 -15.41 -4.84
N SER A 81 12.82 -14.41 -4.02
CA SER A 81 13.93 -13.50 -4.29
C SER A 81 15.26 -14.25 -4.39
N TRP A 82 15.53 -15.17 -3.47
CA TRP A 82 16.71 -16.03 -3.54
C TRP A 82 16.70 -16.92 -4.79
N ALA A 83 15.59 -17.61 -5.04
CA ALA A 83 15.47 -18.50 -6.20
C ALA A 83 15.75 -17.78 -7.53
N TYR A 84 15.30 -16.53 -7.67
CA TYR A 84 15.55 -15.71 -8.85
C TYR A 84 17.00 -15.21 -8.96
N HIS A 85 17.59 -14.79 -7.85
CA HIS A 85 18.88 -14.10 -7.88
C HIS A 85 20.12 -15.01 -7.66
N LYS A 86 19.93 -16.24 -7.17
CA LYS A 86 21.04 -17.12 -6.76
C LYS A 86 22.13 -17.29 -7.82
N ASP A 87 21.75 -17.48 -9.09
CA ASP A 87 22.69 -17.70 -10.20
C ASP A 87 23.41 -16.41 -10.61
N PHE A 88 22.78 -15.25 -10.47
CA PHE A 88 23.41 -13.95 -10.67
C PHE A 88 24.38 -13.63 -9.55
N ILE A 89 24.00 -13.92 -8.31
CA ILE A 89 24.86 -13.72 -7.13
C ILE A 89 26.08 -14.63 -7.19
N ALA A 90 25.92 -15.87 -7.64
CA ALA A 90 27.06 -16.79 -7.80
C ALA A 90 28.10 -16.29 -8.81
N ARG A 91 27.67 -15.56 -9.84
CA ARG A 91 28.55 -15.05 -10.90
C ARG A 91 29.16 -13.69 -10.58
N SER A 92 28.38 -12.78 -9.96
CA SER A 92 28.75 -11.38 -9.80
C SER A 92 28.17 -10.77 -8.55
N PRO A 93 28.52 -11.26 -7.35
CA PRO A 93 28.00 -10.76 -6.07
C PRO A 93 28.36 -9.29 -5.81
N GLU A 94 29.48 -8.82 -6.39
CA GLU A 94 29.98 -7.45 -6.26
C GLU A 94 29.09 -6.39 -6.91
N LEU A 95 28.18 -6.79 -7.82
CA LEU A 95 27.21 -5.89 -8.44
C LEU A 95 26.02 -5.57 -7.54
N TYR A 96 25.88 -6.27 -6.41
CA TYR A 96 24.80 -6.04 -5.46
C TYR A 96 25.27 -5.11 -4.33
N GLN A 97 24.44 -4.17 -3.96
CA GLN A 97 24.66 -3.42 -2.72
C GLN A 97 24.65 -4.37 -1.52
N PRO A 98 25.55 -4.22 -0.53
CA PRO A 98 25.70 -5.16 0.59
C PRO A 98 24.38 -5.44 1.34
N ALA A 99 23.57 -4.41 1.63
CA ALA A 99 22.29 -4.56 2.31
C ALA A 99 21.27 -5.35 1.47
N THR A 100 21.26 -5.15 0.15
CA THR A 100 20.40 -5.88 -0.78
C THR A 100 20.82 -7.35 -0.89
N LEU A 101 22.12 -7.60 -1.03
CA LEU A 101 22.69 -8.95 -1.06
C LEU A 101 22.36 -9.74 0.19
N ALA A 102 22.55 -9.15 1.38
CA ALA A 102 22.22 -9.80 2.64
C ALA A 102 20.74 -10.14 2.75
N ARG A 103 19.85 -9.25 2.29
CA ARG A 103 18.41 -9.48 2.27
C ARG A 103 18.00 -10.61 1.32
N ILE A 104 18.59 -10.69 0.13
CA ILE A 104 18.31 -11.78 -0.81
C ILE A 104 18.80 -13.11 -0.24
N LYS A 105 20.00 -13.13 0.31
CA LYS A 105 20.59 -14.32 0.93
C LYS A 105 19.80 -14.86 2.14
N SER A 106 18.98 -14.03 2.79
CA SER A 106 18.11 -14.51 3.88
C SER A 106 17.10 -15.57 3.41
N GLY A 107 16.83 -15.67 2.11
CA GLY A 107 15.96 -16.70 1.53
C GLY A 107 16.65 -18.04 1.20
N GLU A 108 17.99 -18.13 1.31
CA GLU A 108 18.79 -19.27 0.83
C GLU A 108 18.44 -20.61 1.51
N ASN A 109 18.21 -20.57 2.82
CA ASN A 109 18.06 -21.78 3.62
C ASN A 109 16.64 -21.96 4.18
N ILE A 110 15.63 -21.37 3.53
CA ILE A 110 14.24 -21.55 3.95
C ILE A 110 13.79 -22.96 3.59
N PRO A 111 13.28 -23.75 4.57
CA PRO A 111 12.83 -25.11 4.31
C PRO A 111 11.68 -25.15 3.30
N PRO A 112 11.63 -26.14 2.39
CA PRO A 112 10.53 -26.26 1.42
C PRO A 112 9.13 -26.34 2.05
N ALA A 113 9.01 -26.96 3.24
CA ALA A 113 7.76 -27.02 3.97
C ALA A 113 7.26 -25.64 4.43
N ASP A 114 8.18 -24.74 4.82
CA ASP A 114 7.83 -23.38 5.21
C ASP A 114 7.42 -22.53 4.00
N ILE A 115 8.06 -22.75 2.84
CA ILE A 115 7.67 -22.10 1.59
C ILE A 115 6.26 -22.52 1.18
N GLU A 116 5.96 -23.82 1.27
CA GLU A 116 4.63 -24.32 0.91
C GLU A 116 3.54 -23.83 1.87
N ARG A 117 3.82 -23.82 3.18
CA ARG A 117 2.92 -23.22 4.16
C ARG A 117 2.65 -21.75 3.85
N ALA A 118 3.69 -20.96 3.57
CA ALA A 118 3.55 -19.53 3.24
C ALA A 118 2.75 -19.30 1.94
N ARG A 119 2.81 -20.20 0.96
CA ARG A 119 1.94 -20.16 -0.23
C ARG A 119 0.47 -20.38 0.10
N GLN A 120 0.19 -21.38 0.95
CA GLN A 120 -1.18 -21.67 1.38
C GLN A 120 -1.76 -20.50 2.20
N GLU A 121 -0.99 -19.93 3.10
CA GLU A 121 -1.37 -18.74 3.87
C GLU A 121 -1.63 -17.52 2.96
N LEU A 122 -0.79 -17.32 1.94
CA LEU A 122 -1.01 -16.26 0.94
C LEU A 122 -2.30 -16.46 0.15
N ALA A 123 -2.57 -17.69 -0.30
CA ALA A 123 -3.80 -18.01 -1.02
C ALA A 123 -5.04 -17.74 -0.15
N ALA A 124 -5.02 -18.22 1.09
CA ALA A 124 -6.10 -17.99 2.06
C ALA A 124 -6.29 -16.48 2.36
N ALA A 125 -5.20 -15.72 2.52
CA ALA A 125 -5.27 -14.27 2.74
C ALA A 125 -5.92 -13.53 1.56
N ARG A 126 -5.63 -13.95 0.32
CA ARG A 126 -6.22 -13.39 -0.89
C ARG A 126 -7.71 -13.71 -1.04
N GLU A 127 -8.14 -14.89 -0.62
CA GLU A 127 -9.56 -15.24 -0.59
C GLU A 127 -10.30 -14.48 0.50
N ASN A 128 -9.70 -14.36 1.69
CA ASN A 128 -10.35 -13.72 2.83
C ASN A 128 -10.51 -12.21 2.65
N ILE A 129 -9.56 -11.52 2.00
CA ILE A 129 -9.70 -10.08 1.75
C ILE A 129 -10.90 -9.77 0.84
N LEU A 130 -11.25 -10.66 -0.07
CA LEU A 130 -12.40 -10.45 -0.97
C LEU A 130 -13.72 -10.43 -0.21
N LYS A 131 -13.85 -11.20 0.88
CA LYS A 131 -15.05 -11.23 1.72
C LYS A 131 -15.31 -9.88 2.41
N VAL A 132 -14.27 -9.11 2.67
CA VAL A 132 -14.41 -7.77 3.26
C VAL A 132 -15.19 -6.84 2.32
N PHE A 133 -15.04 -7.02 1.01
CA PHE A 133 -15.76 -6.22 0.01
C PHE A 133 -17.24 -6.60 -0.17
N GLU A 134 -17.74 -7.62 0.53
CA GLU A 134 -19.17 -7.84 0.68
C GLU A 134 -19.82 -6.81 1.63
N GLU A 135 -19.05 -6.31 2.58
CA GLU A 135 -19.49 -5.35 3.60
C GLU A 135 -19.15 -3.90 3.25
N VAL A 136 -18.02 -3.66 2.57
CA VAL A 136 -17.55 -2.33 2.17
C VAL A 136 -17.21 -2.29 0.69
N ASP A 137 -17.22 -1.11 0.09
CA ASP A 137 -16.85 -0.92 -1.31
C ASP A 137 -15.40 -0.50 -1.47
N ILE A 138 -14.86 0.23 -0.49
CA ILE A 138 -13.50 0.78 -0.49
C ILE A 138 -12.92 0.66 0.92
N LEU A 139 -11.65 0.29 1.03
CA LEU A 139 -10.85 0.42 2.24
C LEU A 139 -10.07 1.73 2.22
N LEU A 140 -10.02 2.41 3.37
CA LEU A 140 -9.30 3.66 3.54
C LEU A 140 -8.27 3.52 4.66
N THR A 141 -6.99 3.82 4.34
CA THR A 141 -5.90 3.80 5.31
C THR A 141 -4.94 4.97 5.12
N PRO A 142 -4.11 5.32 6.10
CA PRO A 142 -2.92 6.13 5.85
C PRO A 142 -1.99 5.40 4.87
N THR A 143 -1.42 6.10 3.89
CA THR A 143 -0.46 5.47 2.95
C THR A 143 0.80 5.02 3.68
N VAL A 144 1.35 5.86 4.54
CA VAL A 144 2.51 5.55 5.38
C VAL A 144 2.29 6.04 6.80
N PRO A 145 2.83 5.34 7.83
CA PRO A 145 2.59 5.71 9.22
C PRO A 145 3.48 6.85 9.75
N ILE A 146 4.61 7.11 9.09
CA ILE A 146 5.61 8.10 9.51
C ILE A 146 6.00 9.02 8.34
N PRO A 147 6.41 10.26 8.59
CA PRO A 147 7.09 11.07 7.59
C PRO A 147 8.40 10.40 7.15
N PRO A 148 8.87 10.63 5.91
CA PRO A 148 10.14 10.08 5.47
C PRO A 148 11.28 10.59 6.35
N PRO A 149 12.18 9.71 6.84
CA PRO A 149 13.36 10.12 7.60
C PRO A 149 14.34 10.86 6.69
N SER A 150 15.14 11.77 7.26
CA SER A 150 16.13 12.48 6.47
C SER A 150 17.26 11.55 5.98
N ILE A 151 17.71 11.75 4.75
CA ILE A 151 18.83 11.00 4.16
C ILE A 151 20.11 11.18 5.00
N ALA A 152 20.34 12.39 5.52
CA ALA A 152 21.49 12.68 6.37
C ALA A 152 21.47 11.83 7.65
N ASN A 153 20.31 11.71 8.31
CA ASN A 153 20.18 10.89 9.51
C ASN A 153 20.44 9.40 9.21
N LEU A 154 19.86 8.87 8.13
CA LEU A 154 20.08 7.47 7.74
C LEU A 154 21.53 7.16 7.32
N LYS A 155 22.24 8.14 6.75
CA LYS A 155 23.67 7.99 6.45
C LYS A 155 24.55 8.01 7.71
N GLN A 156 24.18 8.82 8.70
CA GLN A 156 24.89 8.88 9.98
C GLN A 156 24.61 7.65 10.87
N ASN A 157 23.42 7.08 10.76
CA ASN A 157 22.95 5.95 11.58
C ASN A 157 22.42 4.83 10.66
N PRO A 158 23.31 4.08 9.97
CA PRO A 158 22.91 3.07 8.97
C PRO A 158 22.04 1.93 9.55
N GLU A 159 22.16 1.66 10.85
CA GLU A 159 21.34 0.68 11.58
C GLU A 159 19.86 1.03 11.58
N ASN A 160 19.51 2.31 11.44
CA ASN A 160 18.12 2.78 11.38
C ASN A 160 17.49 2.61 9.99
N LEU A 161 18.29 2.30 8.95
CA LEU A 161 17.77 2.19 7.58
C LEU A 161 16.70 1.11 7.47
N ARG A 162 16.99 -0.09 7.96
CA ARG A 162 16.04 -1.21 7.85
C ARG A 162 14.77 -1.04 8.66
N PRO A 163 14.80 -0.62 9.94
CA PRO A 163 13.59 -0.25 10.67
C PRO A 163 12.75 0.82 9.96
N ALA A 164 13.38 1.87 9.44
CA ALA A 164 12.68 2.93 8.70
C ALA A 164 12.02 2.42 7.41
N GLU A 165 12.72 1.60 6.61
CA GLU A 165 12.15 0.96 5.42
C GLU A 165 10.91 0.12 5.75
N LEU A 166 11.00 -0.72 6.79
CA LEU A 166 9.88 -1.57 7.20
C LEU A 166 8.68 -0.75 7.64
N MET A 167 8.93 0.35 8.36
CA MET A 167 7.88 1.26 8.80
C MET A 167 7.24 1.99 7.62
N MET A 168 8.00 2.51 6.66
CA MET A 168 7.46 3.18 5.47
C MET A 168 6.67 2.22 4.56
N LEU A 169 7.01 0.93 4.54
CA LEU A 169 6.30 -0.08 3.74
C LEU A 169 5.12 -0.72 4.49
N ARG A 170 4.96 -0.43 5.78
CA ARG A 170 4.02 -1.14 6.65
C ARG A 170 2.59 -1.13 6.10
N ASN A 171 2.09 0.03 5.71
CA ASN A 171 0.70 0.22 5.31
C ASN A 171 0.44 -0.09 3.83
N THR A 172 1.44 -0.08 2.96
CA THR A 172 1.28 -0.36 1.53
C THR A 172 1.47 -1.84 1.19
N ARG A 173 2.36 -2.52 1.94
CA ARG A 173 2.68 -3.93 1.68
C ARG A 173 1.47 -4.88 1.75
N PRO A 174 0.54 -4.77 2.70
CA PRO A 174 -0.61 -5.68 2.78
C PRO A 174 -1.42 -5.74 1.49
N PHE A 175 -1.65 -4.61 0.83
CA PHE A 175 -2.40 -4.53 -0.42
C PHE A 175 -1.69 -5.25 -1.57
N ASN A 176 -0.35 -5.19 -1.63
CA ASN A 176 0.45 -5.97 -2.58
C ASN A 176 0.34 -7.48 -2.28
N VAL A 177 0.37 -7.88 -1.01
CA VAL A 177 0.23 -9.29 -0.59
C VAL A 177 -1.15 -9.81 -0.97
N TRP A 178 -2.20 -9.06 -0.69
CA TRP A 178 -3.59 -9.43 -1.06
C TRP A 178 -3.85 -9.36 -2.56
N GLY A 179 -3.02 -8.66 -3.34
CA GLY A 179 -3.20 -8.51 -4.78
C GLY A 179 -4.40 -7.63 -5.15
N ILE A 180 -4.73 -6.64 -4.33
CA ILE A 180 -5.81 -5.69 -4.58
C ILE A 180 -5.28 -4.32 -4.99
N PRO A 181 -5.98 -3.61 -5.90
CA PRO A 181 -5.57 -2.30 -6.37
C PRO A 181 -5.71 -1.25 -5.27
N ALA A 182 -4.75 -0.33 -5.24
CA ALA A 182 -4.78 0.80 -4.32
C ALA A 182 -4.27 2.08 -5.00
N ILE A 183 -4.83 3.22 -4.61
CA ILE A 183 -4.40 4.55 -5.02
C ILE A 183 -4.02 5.37 -3.80
N SER A 184 -2.96 6.17 -3.90
CA SER A 184 -2.56 7.13 -2.86
C SER A 184 -2.83 8.55 -3.32
N LEU A 185 -3.48 9.32 -2.47
CA LEU A 185 -3.87 10.72 -2.71
C LEU A 185 -3.25 11.63 -1.64
N PRO A 186 -2.87 12.86 -1.97
CA PRO A 186 -2.45 13.81 -0.97
C PRO A 186 -3.63 14.21 -0.07
N CYS A 187 -3.44 14.19 1.25
CA CYS A 187 -4.47 14.58 2.22
C CYS A 187 -4.00 15.64 3.23
N GLY A 188 -2.80 16.14 3.07
CA GLY A 188 -2.24 17.18 3.93
C GLY A 188 -0.73 17.32 3.74
N PHE A 189 -0.17 18.17 4.58
CA PHE A 189 1.28 18.37 4.70
C PHE A 189 1.67 18.39 6.17
N THR A 190 2.86 17.90 6.48
CA THR A 190 3.48 18.09 7.79
C THR A 190 3.84 19.56 8.01
N GLN A 191 4.13 19.95 9.25
CA GLN A 191 4.69 21.29 9.54
C GLN A 191 5.99 21.57 8.78
N GLY A 192 6.76 20.50 8.49
CA GLY A 192 7.96 20.57 7.67
C GLY A 192 7.71 20.63 6.16
N GLY A 193 6.45 20.74 5.69
CA GLY A 193 6.11 20.82 4.28
C GLY A 193 6.15 19.51 3.50
N LEU A 194 6.27 18.36 4.16
CA LEU A 194 6.26 17.06 3.51
C LEU A 194 4.82 16.59 3.26
N PRO A 195 4.49 16.04 2.08
CA PRO A 195 3.15 15.58 1.77
C PRO A 195 2.75 14.36 2.60
N ILE A 196 1.47 14.29 2.95
CA ILE A 196 0.84 13.16 3.65
C ILE A 196 -0.12 12.48 2.69
N GLY A 197 -0.03 11.15 2.59
CA GLY A 197 -0.84 10.33 1.70
C GLY A 197 -1.99 9.64 2.41
N LEU A 198 -3.16 9.66 1.76
CA LEU A 198 -4.33 8.83 2.04
C LEU A 198 -4.38 7.71 1.01
N GLN A 199 -4.59 6.47 1.43
CA GLN A 199 -4.69 5.32 0.55
C GLN A 199 -6.13 4.82 0.48
N LEU A 200 -6.63 4.64 -0.74
CA LEU A 200 -7.91 3.99 -1.04
C LEU A 200 -7.62 2.69 -1.77
N ALA A 201 -8.27 1.60 -1.35
CA ALA A 201 -8.13 0.30 -2.01
C ALA A 201 -9.51 -0.32 -2.26
N GLY A 202 -9.65 -0.97 -3.39
CA GLY A 202 -10.90 -1.61 -3.82
C GLY A 202 -10.70 -3.07 -4.21
N PRO A 203 -11.78 -3.77 -4.57
CA PRO A 203 -11.70 -5.14 -5.05
C PRO A 203 -10.93 -5.21 -6.39
N PRO A 204 -10.32 -6.36 -6.71
CA PRO A 204 -9.65 -6.57 -7.99
C PRO A 204 -10.59 -6.31 -9.16
N TRP A 205 -10.04 -5.73 -10.23
CA TRP A 205 -10.73 -5.49 -11.51
C TRP A 205 -11.94 -4.54 -11.47
N LEU A 206 -12.21 -3.89 -10.33
CA LEU A 206 -13.29 -2.92 -10.13
C LEU A 206 -12.73 -1.60 -9.55
N PRO A 207 -11.82 -0.90 -10.26
CA PRO A 207 -11.19 0.32 -9.75
C PRO A 207 -12.10 1.57 -9.85
N ASP A 208 -13.22 1.50 -10.58
CA ASP A 208 -14.13 2.60 -10.89
C ASP A 208 -14.60 3.35 -9.64
N LYS A 209 -15.11 2.66 -8.63
CA LYS A 209 -15.55 3.28 -7.37
C LYS A 209 -14.42 3.98 -6.64
N GLY A 210 -13.23 3.36 -6.61
CA GLY A 210 -12.04 3.92 -5.99
C GLY A 210 -11.57 5.18 -6.70
N LEU A 211 -11.50 5.16 -8.03
CA LEU A 211 -11.11 6.30 -8.85
C LEU A 211 -12.14 7.44 -8.76
N HIS A 212 -13.44 7.12 -8.76
CA HIS A 212 -14.49 8.11 -8.62
C HIS A 212 -14.43 8.82 -7.26
N LEU A 213 -14.29 8.06 -6.15
CA LEU A 213 -14.11 8.65 -4.82
C LEU A 213 -12.84 9.48 -4.74
N ALA A 214 -11.72 9.01 -5.33
CA ALA A 214 -10.47 9.72 -5.39
C ALA A 214 -10.62 11.07 -6.09
N TYR A 215 -11.25 11.08 -7.26
CA TYR A 215 -11.51 12.30 -8.03
C TYR A 215 -12.38 13.30 -7.25
N LYS A 216 -13.52 12.84 -6.69
CA LYS A 216 -14.38 13.72 -5.87
C LYS A 216 -13.67 14.27 -4.64
N TYR A 217 -12.83 13.46 -4.00
CA TYR A 217 -12.02 13.90 -2.87
C TYR A 217 -11.00 14.98 -3.28
N GLU A 218 -10.31 14.81 -4.40
CA GLU A 218 -9.37 15.82 -4.92
C GLU A 218 -10.06 17.14 -5.21
N GLN A 219 -11.24 17.10 -5.85
CA GLN A 219 -12.02 18.32 -6.12
C GLN A 219 -12.47 19.03 -4.82
N ALA A 220 -12.80 18.26 -3.78
CA ALA A 220 -13.25 18.81 -2.50
C ALA A 220 -12.12 19.33 -1.61
N SER A 221 -10.91 18.79 -1.73
CA SER A 221 -9.78 19.07 -0.85
C SER A 221 -8.70 19.97 -1.47
N GLU A 222 -8.57 19.94 -2.79
CA GLU A 222 -7.58 20.67 -3.59
C GLU A 222 -6.10 20.44 -3.21
N TRP A 223 -5.79 19.38 -2.45
CA TRP A 223 -4.41 19.07 -2.05
C TRP A 223 -3.50 18.78 -3.24
N HIS A 224 -4.03 18.22 -4.32
CA HIS A 224 -3.30 17.94 -5.57
C HIS A 224 -2.74 19.20 -6.24
N LYS A 225 -3.30 20.38 -5.94
CA LYS A 225 -2.80 21.68 -6.46
C LYS A 225 -1.59 22.22 -5.68
N LYS A 226 -1.29 21.64 -4.52
CA LYS A 226 -0.17 22.07 -3.69
C LYS A 226 1.09 21.29 -4.05
N ILE A 227 2.18 22.01 -4.22
CA ILE A 227 3.51 21.44 -4.49
C ILE A 227 4.28 21.48 -3.17
N ALA A 228 4.93 20.35 -2.83
CA ALA A 228 5.83 20.32 -1.67
C ALA A 228 6.93 21.36 -1.83
N ALA A 229 7.22 22.10 -0.75
CA ALA A 229 8.35 23.02 -0.76
C ALA A 229 9.64 22.20 -0.96
N VAL A 230 10.30 22.37 -2.10
CA VAL A 230 11.64 21.85 -2.29
C VAL A 230 12.53 22.67 -1.39
N LEU A 231 12.97 22.09 -0.29
CA LEU A 231 13.98 22.70 0.55
C LEU A 231 15.28 22.73 -0.26
N GLY A 232 15.63 23.92 -0.75
CA GLY A 232 16.89 24.20 -1.44
C GLY A 232 18.08 24.07 -0.52
#